data_beff7c1867743c86c289d115294a5924
#
_entry.id   beff7c1867743c86c289d115294a5924
#
_cell.length_a   1.000
_cell.length_b   1.000
_cell.length_c   1.000
_cell.angle_alpha   90.00
_cell.angle_beta   90.00
_cell.angle_gamma   90.00
#
_symmetry.space_group_name_H-M   'P 1'
#
loop_
_entity.id
_entity.type
_entity.pdbx_description
1 polymer ?
#
loop_
_entity_poly.entity_id
_entity_poly.type
_entity_poly.pdbx_seq_one_letter_code
_entity_poly.pdbx_strand_id
1 'polypeptide(L)'
;MLAAYGDAQLVIAGWPPLDKGPLLRPVIDRMFPYKRYCKQLAAELGIAGHIRYTGPLDAAAMRQAYLEADVFLLPSCCENSPNSLGEAMLLGLPCVAAAVGGIPSMLENGREGLLYGDALDDKALADAVLRILQSADGGMALRRAARARALQNHDAARNAGELEQIYKTILQEEQP
;
A
#
# COMPACT_ATOMS: atom_id res chain seq x y z
N MET A 1 -5.54 3.92 -16.91
CA MET A 1 -6.48 3.20 -16.02
C MET A 1 -7.93 3.63 -16.28
N LEU A 2 -8.33 4.90 -16.14
CA LEU A 2 -9.72 5.36 -16.38
C LEU A 2 -10.23 5.10 -17.80
N ALA A 3 -9.36 5.05 -18.81
CA ALA A 3 -9.78 4.66 -20.17
C ALA A 3 -10.29 3.21 -20.27
N ALA A 4 -9.83 2.33 -19.35
CA ALA A 4 -10.26 0.93 -19.29
C ALA A 4 -11.36 0.69 -18.24
N TYR A 5 -11.41 1.53 -17.21
CA TYR A 5 -12.36 1.46 -16.07
C TYR A 5 -12.81 2.88 -15.73
N GLY A 6 -13.88 3.35 -16.40
CA GLY A 6 -14.37 4.72 -16.29
C GLY A 6 -14.90 5.09 -14.88
N ASP A 7 -15.22 4.11 -14.06
CA ASP A 7 -15.70 4.24 -12.67
C ASP A 7 -14.63 3.97 -11.60
N ALA A 8 -13.36 3.73 -12.01
CA ALA A 8 -12.29 3.48 -11.07
C ALA A 8 -12.10 4.66 -10.11
N GLN A 9 -11.91 4.37 -8.83
CA GLN A 9 -11.66 5.35 -7.79
C GLN A 9 -10.33 5.07 -7.06
N LEU A 10 -9.58 6.13 -6.82
CA LEU A 10 -8.41 6.11 -5.93
C LEU A 10 -8.83 6.59 -4.54
N VAL A 11 -8.72 5.70 -3.56
CA VAL A 11 -8.97 6.04 -2.16
C VAL A 11 -7.64 6.25 -1.46
N ILE A 12 -7.44 7.43 -0.89
CA ILE A 12 -6.23 7.80 -0.15
C ILE A 12 -6.59 7.90 1.33
N ALA A 13 -6.12 6.94 2.11
CA ALA A 13 -6.26 6.94 3.56
C ALA A 13 -5.08 7.69 4.21
N GLY A 14 -5.35 8.43 5.27
CA GLY A 14 -4.34 9.19 5.99
C GLY A 14 -4.72 10.65 6.22
N TRP A 15 -3.72 11.49 6.48
CA TRP A 15 -3.96 12.89 6.73
C TRP A 15 -4.64 13.54 5.53
N PRO A 16 -5.85 14.10 5.74
CA PRO A 16 -6.51 14.81 4.67
C PRO A 16 -5.66 16.00 4.27
N PRO A 17 -5.77 16.40 3.05
CA PRO A 17 -5.45 17.75 2.73
C PRO A 17 -6.26 18.65 3.71
N LEU A 18 -5.57 19.44 4.57
CA LEU A 18 -6.19 20.35 5.51
C LEU A 18 -7.11 21.32 4.73
N ASP A 19 -8.39 20.99 4.63
CA ASP A 19 -9.39 21.87 4.07
C ASP A 19 -10.13 22.55 5.24
N LYS A 20 -9.49 23.60 5.77
CA LYS A 20 -10.05 24.41 6.86
C LYS A 20 -10.82 25.63 6.35
N GLY A 21 -11.52 25.43 5.23
CA GLY A 21 -12.37 26.47 4.66
C GLY A 21 -11.62 27.54 3.84
N PRO A 22 -12.37 28.40 3.14
CA PRO A 22 -11.81 29.33 2.14
C PRO A 22 -10.85 30.37 2.72
N LEU A 23 -11.02 30.75 3.99
CA LEU A 23 -10.21 31.80 4.63
C LEU A 23 -8.77 31.37 4.91
N LEU A 24 -8.56 30.09 5.28
CA LEU A 24 -7.23 29.55 5.63
C LEU A 24 -6.57 28.82 4.45
N ARG A 25 -7.31 28.58 3.38
CA ARG A 25 -6.83 27.87 2.19
C ARG A 25 -5.54 28.45 1.59
N PRO A 26 -5.39 29.78 1.40
CA PRO A 26 -4.16 30.34 0.83
C PRO A 26 -2.92 30.11 1.71
N VAL A 27 -3.10 30.13 3.03
CA VAL A 27 -2.00 29.88 3.99
C VAL A 27 -1.60 28.41 3.97
N ILE A 28 -2.58 27.51 3.95
CA ILE A 28 -2.36 26.06 3.90
C ILE A 28 -1.71 25.65 2.58
N ASP A 29 -2.17 26.18 1.45
CA ASP A 29 -1.59 25.88 0.13
C ASP A 29 -0.15 26.40 0.00
N ARG A 30 0.21 27.45 0.73
CA ARG A 30 1.60 27.94 0.82
C ARG A 30 2.47 27.06 1.70
N MET A 31 1.91 26.49 2.77
CA MET A 31 2.62 25.59 3.68
C MET A 31 2.81 24.17 3.09
N PHE A 32 1.93 23.75 2.18
CA PHE A 32 1.94 22.41 1.58
C PHE A 32 1.90 22.47 0.04
N PRO A 33 2.98 22.94 -0.61
CA PRO A 33 3.01 23.16 -2.07
C PRO A 33 2.79 21.87 -2.87
N TYR A 34 3.28 20.71 -2.37
CA TYR A 34 3.07 19.41 -3.02
C TYR A 34 1.59 19.01 -3.09
N LYS A 35 0.83 19.26 -2.05
CA LYS A 35 -0.61 19.03 -2.04
C LYS A 35 -1.35 19.87 -3.10
N ARG A 36 -0.99 21.15 -3.19
CA ARG A 36 -1.56 22.04 -4.21
C ARG A 36 -1.25 21.51 -5.59
N TYR A 37 0.00 21.09 -5.83
CA TYR A 37 0.43 20.48 -7.07
C TYR A 37 -0.42 19.23 -7.40
N CYS A 38 -0.60 18.29 -6.48
CA CYS A 38 -1.41 17.09 -6.70
C CYS A 38 -2.87 17.42 -7.05
N LYS A 39 -3.47 18.42 -6.38
CA LYS A 39 -4.84 18.86 -6.69
C LYS A 39 -4.94 19.49 -8.08
N GLN A 40 -3.97 20.32 -8.46
CA GLN A 40 -3.93 20.92 -9.78
C GLN A 40 -3.76 19.87 -10.86
N LEU A 41 -2.81 18.97 -10.69
CA LEU A 41 -2.59 17.87 -11.62
C LEU A 41 -3.84 16.99 -11.79
N ALA A 42 -4.52 16.65 -10.69
CA ALA A 42 -5.77 15.89 -10.76
C ALA A 42 -6.87 16.63 -11.54
N ALA A 43 -6.95 17.94 -11.41
CA ALA A 43 -7.90 18.76 -12.17
C ALA A 43 -7.52 18.86 -13.66
N GLU A 44 -6.25 19.09 -13.98
CA GLU A 44 -5.73 19.13 -15.34
C GLU A 44 -5.93 17.79 -16.08
N LEU A 45 -5.77 16.68 -15.38
CA LEU A 45 -6.01 15.34 -15.90
C LEU A 45 -7.51 14.95 -15.94
N GLY A 46 -8.42 15.78 -15.41
CA GLY A 46 -9.85 15.50 -15.35
C GLY A 46 -10.23 14.36 -14.38
N ILE A 47 -9.35 13.99 -13.45
CA ILE A 47 -9.56 12.85 -12.53
C ILE A 47 -9.91 13.26 -11.11
N ALA A 48 -10.11 14.54 -10.83
CA ALA A 48 -10.37 15.03 -9.48
C ALA A 48 -11.60 14.37 -8.82
N GLY A 49 -12.64 14.04 -9.60
CA GLY A 49 -13.83 13.33 -9.14
C GLY A 49 -13.61 11.85 -8.83
N HIS A 50 -12.48 11.28 -9.24
CA HIS A 50 -12.10 9.89 -9.04
C HIS A 50 -11.15 9.69 -7.84
N ILE A 51 -10.83 10.76 -7.10
CA ILE A 51 -9.95 10.71 -5.94
C ILE A 51 -10.73 11.03 -4.67
N ARG A 52 -10.79 10.07 -3.76
CA ARG A 52 -11.43 10.21 -2.45
C ARG A 52 -10.38 10.19 -1.35
N TYR A 53 -10.34 11.23 -0.55
CA TYR A 53 -9.52 11.31 0.66
C TYR A 53 -10.38 10.99 1.88
N THR A 54 -9.96 10.03 2.70
CA THR A 54 -10.73 9.60 3.88
C THR A 54 -10.35 10.38 5.14
N GLY A 55 -9.16 10.96 5.18
CA GLY A 55 -8.54 11.39 6.42
C GLY A 55 -7.96 10.23 7.23
N PRO A 56 -7.53 10.50 8.48
CA PRO A 56 -7.07 9.45 9.36
C PRO A 56 -8.22 8.48 9.67
N LEU A 57 -7.91 7.19 9.56
CA LEU A 57 -8.83 6.10 9.87
C LEU A 57 -8.36 5.38 11.13
N ASP A 58 -9.28 4.98 11.99
CA ASP A 58 -8.98 4.01 13.04
C ASP A 58 -8.84 2.59 12.46
N ALA A 59 -8.45 1.64 13.29
CA ALA A 59 -8.19 0.27 12.84
C ALA A 59 -9.43 -0.41 12.21
N ALA A 60 -10.63 -0.14 12.73
CA ALA A 60 -11.85 -0.72 12.20
C ALA A 60 -12.21 -0.14 10.84
N ALA A 61 -12.13 1.19 10.68
CA ALA A 61 -12.37 1.88 9.43
C ALA A 61 -11.30 1.56 8.38
N MET A 62 -10.02 1.42 8.78
CA MET A 62 -8.95 1.01 7.88
C MET A 62 -9.18 -0.43 7.38
N ARG A 63 -9.52 -1.35 8.28
CA ARG A 63 -9.91 -2.71 7.89
C ARG A 63 -11.05 -2.71 6.87
N GLN A 64 -12.07 -1.89 7.09
CA GLN A 64 -13.20 -1.79 6.18
C GLN A 64 -12.76 -1.24 4.81
N ALA A 65 -11.91 -0.21 4.79
CA ALA A 65 -11.36 0.34 3.55
C ALA A 65 -10.56 -0.70 2.74
N TYR A 66 -9.76 -1.55 3.40
CA TYR A 66 -9.09 -2.66 2.72
C TYR A 66 -10.08 -3.69 2.15
N LEU A 67 -11.15 -4.02 2.87
CA LEU A 67 -12.14 -5.00 2.42
C LEU A 67 -13.00 -4.51 1.25
N GLU A 68 -13.17 -3.21 1.11
CA GLU A 68 -13.92 -2.56 0.03
C GLU A 68 -13.07 -2.31 -1.22
N ALA A 69 -11.74 -2.40 -1.10
CA ALA A 69 -10.82 -2.15 -2.21
C ALA A 69 -10.61 -3.41 -3.08
N ASP A 70 -10.34 -3.19 -4.35
CA ASP A 70 -9.97 -4.24 -5.30
C ASP A 70 -8.46 -4.48 -5.34
N VAL A 71 -7.66 -3.41 -5.15
CA VAL A 71 -6.19 -3.44 -5.18
C VAL A 71 -5.63 -2.47 -4.15
N PHE A 72 -4.63 -2.90 -3.39
CA PHE A 72 -3.81 -2.04 -2.53
C PHE A 72 -2.60 -1.51 -3.30
N LEU A 73 -2.33 -0.21 -3.19
CA LEU A 73 -1.22 0.46 -3.86
C LEU A 73 -0.23 1.01 -2.84
N LEU A 74 1.05 0.70 -3.02
CA LEU A 74 2.16 1.24 -2.23
C LEU A 74 3.25 1.81 -3.15
N PRO A 75 3.06 3.01 -3.70
CA PRO A 75 4.00 3.64 -4.63
C PRO A 75 5.09 4.45 -3.90
N SER A 76 5.54 3.99 -2.75
CA SER A 76 6.56 4.67 -1.95
C SER A 76 7.93 4.59 -2.60
N CYS A 77 8.70 5.69 -2.56
CA CYS A 77 10.09 5.73 -3.04
C CYS A 77 11.09 5.13 -2.02
N CYS A 78 10.69 5.01 -0.76
CA CYS A 78 11.53 4.47 0.31
C CYS A 78 10.65 3.80 1.36
N GLU A 79 10.94 2.56 1.66
CA GLU A 79 10.24 1.78 2.70
C GLU A 79 11.23 0.84 3.39
N ASN A 80 10.93 0.50 4.63
CA ASN A 80 11.66 -0.58 5.32
C ASN A 80 10.78 -1.84 5.40
N SER A 81 9.78 -1.83 6.28
CA SER A 81 8.82 -2.92 6.46
C SER A 81 7.42 -2.31 6.69
N PRO A 82 6.72 -1.90 5.61
CA PRO A 82 5.47 -1.17 5.74
C PRO A 82 4.34 -2.05 6.30
N ASN A 83 3.85 -1.70 7.48
CA ASN A 83 2.74 -2.41 8.13
C ASN A 83 1.49 -2.45 7.25
N SER A 84 1.22 -1.38 6.51
CA SER A 84 0.07 -1.28 5.60
C SER A 84 0.07 -2.36 4.52
N LEU A 85 1.24 -2.75 4.02
CA LEU A 85 1.38 -3.85 3.08
C LEU A 85 1.04 -5.19 3.76
N GLY A 86 1.60 -5.43 4.96
CA GLY A 86 1.29 -6.62 5.75
C GLY A 86 -0.20 -6.76 6.09
N GLU A 87 -0.84 -5.66 6.47
CA GLU A 87 -2.28 -5.59 6.75
C GLU A 87 -3.13 -5.92 5.51
N ALA A 88 -2.81 -5.32 4.35
CA ALA A 88 -3.47 -5.59 3.09
C ALA A 88 -3.34 -7.07 2.70
N MET A 89 -2.13 -7.63 2.81
CA MET A 89 -1.87 -9.05 2.55
C MET A 89 -2.65 -9.98 3.49
N LEU A 90 -2.69 -9.67 4.81
CA LEU A 90 -3.46 -10.44 5.80
C LEU A 90 -4.95 -10.48 5.48
N LEU A 91 -5.50 -9.39 4.96
CA LEU A 91 -6.90 -9.31 4.53
C LEU A 91 -7.13 -9.91 3.14
N GLY A 92 -6.08 -10.39 2.48
CA GLY A 92 -6.19 -10.99 1.16
C GLY A 92 -6.50 -9.98 0.06
N LEU A 93 -6.03 -8.74 0.20
CA LEU A 93 -6.14 -7.72 -0.83
C LEU A 93 -4.96 -7.87 -1.81
N PRO A 94 -5.18 -7.89 -3.13
CA PRO A 94 -4.08 -7.91 -4.09
C PRO A 94 -3.23 -6.64 -3.95
N CYS A 95 -1.92 -6.79 -3.90
CA CYS A 95 -1.00 -5.68 -3.66
C CYS A 95 -0.18 -5.37 -4.89
N VAL A 96 -0.04 -4.07 -5.19
CA VAL A 96 0.92 -3.52 -6.15
C VAL A 96 1.83 -2.57 -5.39
N ALA A 97 3.14 -2.78 -5.46
CA ALA A 97 4.10 -1.97 -4.72
C ALA A 97 5.37 -1.69 -5.55
N ALA A 98 6.05 -0.58 -5.25
CA ALA A 98 7.39 -0.35 -5.76
C ALA A 98 8.39 -1.32 -5.12
N ALA A 99 9.34 -1.84 -5.88
CA ALA A 99 10.36 -2.78 -5.41
C ALA A 99 11.49 -2.04 -4.67
N VAL A 100 11.15 -1.33 -3.57
CA VAL A 100 12.10 -0.52 -2.79
C VAL A 100 12.27 -1.06 -1.38
N GLY A 101 13.47 -0.86 -0.83
CA GLY A 101 13.80 -1.21 0.56
C GLY A 101 13.46 -2.66 0.89
N GLY A 102 12.70 -2.87 1.97
CA GLY A 102 12.31 -4.19 2.45
C GLY A 102 11.09 -4.82 1.76
N ILE A 103 10.40 -4.11 0.87
CA ILE A 103 9.19 -4.63 0.20
C ILE A 103 9.44 -5.98 -0.52
N PRO A 104 10.55 -6.16 -1.29
CA PRO A 104 10.80 -7.45 -1.96
C PRO A 104 11.00 -8.64 -1.02
N SER A 105 11.30 -8.42 0.26
CA SER A 105 11.36 -9.48 1.26
C SER A 105 9.98 -9.87 1.82
N MET A 106 9.01 -8.97 1.72
CA MET A 106 7.65 -9.18 2.23
C MET A 106 6.77 -9.92 1.24
N LEU A 107 6.91 -9.66 -0.05
CA LEU A 107 6.13 -10.32 -1.11
C LEU A 107 6.96 -10.61 -2.36
N GLU A 108 6.72 -11.75 -2.98
CA GLU A 108 7.35 -12.20 -4.22
C GLU A 108 6.54 -11.73 -5.43
N ASN A 109 7.24 -11.11 -6.40
CA ASN A 109 6.61 -10.58 -7.60
C ASN A 109 5.93 -11.68 -8.45
N GLY A 110 4.67 -11.47 -8.78
CA GLY A 110 3.87 -12.38 -9.60
C GLY A 110 3.29 -13.57 -8.84
N ARG A 111 3.62 -13.74 -7.56
CA ARG A 111 3.11 -14.82 -6.71
C ARG A 111 2.21 -14.31 -5.59
N GLU A 112 2.67 -13.33 -4.82
CA GLU A 112 1.98 -12.78 -3.65
C GLU A 112 1.48 -11.35 -3.90
N GLY A 113 1.92 -10.73 -4.99
CA GLY A 113 1.55 -9.41 -5.46
C GLY A 113 2.30 -9.05 -6.72
N LEU A 114 2.20 -7.81 -7.15
CA LEU A 114 2.99 -7.30 -8.28
C LEU A 114 3.93 -6.20 -7.80
N LEU A 115 5.20 -6.35 -8.17
CA LEU A 115 6.24 -5.35 -7.94
C LEU A 115 6.63 -4.68 -9.25
N TYR A 116 6.87 -3.38 -9.21
CA TYR A 116 7.46 -2.62 -10.31
C TYR A 116 8.76 -1.95 -9.86
N GLY A 117 9.71 -1.79 -10.78
CA GLY A 117 11.10 -1.50 -10.42
C GLY A 117 11.36 -0.06 -9.99
N ASP A 118 10.89 0.92 -10.76
CA ASP A 118 11.10 2.34 -10.48
C ASP A 118 9.85 2.94 -9.85
N ALA A 119 9.97 3.42 -8.60
CA ALA A 119 8.85 4.02 -7.86
C ALA A 119 8.25 5.27 -8.55
N LEU A 120 8.99 5.89 -9.48
CA LEU A 120 8.54 7.05 -10.25
C LEU A 120 7.94 6.65 -11.62
N ASP A 121 7.92 5.37 -11.96
CA ASP A 121 7.31 4.88 -13.20
C ASP A 121 5.78 4.70 -13.01
N ASP A 122 5.04 5.75 -13.28
CA ASP A 122 3.58 5.79 -13.21
C ASP A 122 2.92 4.82 -14.20
N LYS A 123 3.56 4.59 -15.35
CA LYS A 123 3.08 3.63 -16.35
C LYS A 123 3.23 2.19 -15.85
N ALA A 124 4.37 1.82 -15.29
CA ALA A 124 4.58 0.49 -14.72
C ALA A 124 3.61 0.21 -13.56
N LEU A 125 3.34 1.21 -12.70
CA LEU A 125 2.30 1.11 -11.68
C LEU A 125 0.93 0.86 -12.28
N ALA A 126 0.53 1.65 -13.28
CA ALA A 126 -0.78 1.52 -13.94
C ALA A 126 -0.93 0.15 -14.63
N ASP A 127 0.10 -0.31 -15.34
CA ASP A 127 0.12 -1.60 -16.02
C ASP A 127 -0.01 -2.76 -15.00
N ALA A 128 0.65 -2.68 -13.84
CA ALA A 128 0.53 -3.67 -12.78
C ALA A 128 -0.90 -3.74 -12.20
N VAL A 129 -1.52 -2.59 -11.96
CA VAL A 129 -2.93 -2.53 -11.50
C VAL A 129 -3.86 -3.14 -12.53
N LEU A 130 -3.73 -2.73 -13.81
CA LEU A 130 -4.56 -3.25 -14.89
C LEU A 130 -4.41 -4.76 -15.05
N ARG A 131 -3.21 -5.29 -14.88
CA ARG A 131 -2.95 -6.73 -14.93
C ARG A 131 -3.74 -7.50 -13.87
N ILE A 132 -3.90 -6.96 -12.67
CA ILE A 132 -4.73 -7.57 -11.61
C ILE A 132 -6.21 -7.47 -11.99
N LEU A 133 -6.69 -6.28 -12.33
CA LEU A 133 -8.09 -6.03 -12.60
C LEU A 133 -8.60 -6.79 -13.84
N GLN A 134 -7.73 -7.04 -14.82
CA GLN A 134 -8.05 -7.77 -16.05
C GLN A 134 -7.77 -9.27 -15.97
N SER A 135 -7.20 -9.75 -14.86
CA SER A 135 -6.95 -11.19 -14.72
C SER A 135 -8.25 -11.99 -14.67
N ALA A 136 -8.26 -13.15 -15.29
CA ALA A 136 -9.44 -14.01 -15.38
C ALA A 136 -9.99 -14.44 -14.02
N ASP A 137 -9.13 -14.51 -13.00
CA ASP A 137 -9.47 -14.88 -11.64
C ASP A 137 -9.66 -13.67 -10.69
N GLY A 138 -9.59 -12.44 -11.22
CA GLY A 138 -9.68 -11.23 -10.42
C GLY A 138 -8.58 -11.12 -9.35
N GLY A 139 -7.40 -11.69 -9.61
CA GLY A 139 -6.28 -11.70 -8.69
C GLY A 139 -6.42 -12.71 -7.53
N MET A 140 -7.34 -13.66 -7.62
CA MET A 140 -7.61 -14.61 -6.53
C MET A 140 -6.40 -15.49 -6.17
N ALA A 141 -5.55 -15.85 -7.14
CA ALA A 141 -4.33 -16.60 -6.87
C ALA A 141 -3.35 -15.75 -6.03
N LEU A 142 -3.14 -14.48 -6.40
CA LEU A 142 -2.32 -13.54 -5.65
C LEU A 142 -2.87 -13.32 -4.23
N ARG A 143 -4.18 -13.13 -4.08
CA ARG A 143 -4.87 -12.95 -2.79
C ARG A 143 -4.58 -14.10 -1.82
N ARG A 144 -4.72 -15.34 -2.28
CA ARG A 144 -4.48 -16.54 -1.46
C ARG A 144 -3.02 -16.66 -1.04
N ALA A 145 -2.10 -16.47 -1.99
CA ALA A 145 -0.67 -16.55 -1.72
C ALA A 145 -0.20 -15.44 -0.77
N ALA A 146 -0.62 -14.19 -1.01
CA ALA A 146 -0.33 -13.05 -0.13
C ALA A 146 -0.79 -13.29 1.31
N ARG A 147 -2.04 -13.74 1.48
CA ARG A 147 -2.57 -14.04 2.81
C ARG A 147 -1.81 -15.18 3.51
N ALA A 148 -1.50 -16.25 2.78
CA ALA A 148 -0.74 -17.37 3.34
C ALA A 148 0.65 -16.92 3.81
N ARG A 149 1.34 -16.11 3.01
CA ARG A 149 2.64 -15.52 3.35
C ARG A 149 2.54 -14.62 4.57
N ALA A 150 1.56 -13.70 4.59
CA ALA A 150 1.38 -12.75 5.69
C ALA A 150 1.05 -13.45 7.01
N LEU A 151 0.22 -14.48 7.01
CA LEU A 151 -0.07 -15.29 8.20
C LEU A 151 1.18 -15.96 8.78
N GLN A 152 2.14 -16.35 7.94
CA GLN A 152 3.42 -16.89 8.41
C GLN A 152 4.33 -15.80 8.98
N ASN A 153 4.42 -14.66 8.30
CA ASN A 153 5.32 -13.56 8.67
C ASN A 153 4.86 -12.81 9.94
N HIS A 154 3.55 -12.75 10.19
CA HIS A 154 2.95 -12.02 11.30
C HIS A 154 2.41 -12.93 12.42
N ASP A 155 2.88 -14.17 12.48
CA ASP A 155 2.59 -15.07 13.60
C ASP A 155 3.39 -14.63 14.84
N ALA A 156 2.71 -14.05 15.81
CA ALA A 156 3.34 -13.51 17.01
C ALA A 156 4.02 -14.60 17.85
N ALA A 157 3.43 -15.79 17.95
CA ALA A 157 4.00 -16.90 18.73
C ALA A 157 5.27 -17.44 18.08
N ARG A 158 5.24 -17.61 16.76
CA ARG A 158 6.41 -18.03 15.98
C ARG A 158 7.53 -17.00 16.09
N ASN A 159 7.24 -15.72 15.86
CA ASN A 159 8.24 -14.65 15.91
C ASN A 159 8.87 -14.52 17.30
N ALA A 160 8.08 -14.66 18.37
CA ALA A 160 8.58 -14.67 19.73
C ALA A 160 9.50 -15.88 19.98
N GLY A 161 9.13 -17.06 19.50
CA GLY A 161 9.95 -18.26 19.64
C GLY A 161 11.27 -18.18 18.86
N GLU A 162 11.24 -17.64 17.64
CA GLU A 162 12.45 -17.40 16.84
C GLU A 162 13.39 -16.40 17.55
N LEU A 163 12.85 -15.32 18.11
CA LEU A 163 13.62 -14.33 18.86
C LEU A 163 14.25 -14.95 20.13
N GLU A 164 13.48 -15.73 20.88
CA GLU A 164 14.00 -16.45 22.03
C GLU A 164 15.16 -17.39 21.69
N GLN A 165 15.05 -18.08 20.56
CA GLN A 165 16.10 -18.97 20.09
C GLN A 165 17.38 -18.21 19.70
N ILE A 166 17.26 -17.05 19.05
CA ILE A 166 18.38 -16.15 18.74
C ILE A 166 19.11 -15.76 20.03
N TYR A 167 18.40 -15.30 21.05
CA TYR A 167 19.00 -14.95 22.34
C TYR A 167 19.71 -16.13 23.00
N LYS A 168 19.12 -17.33 22.98
CA LYS A 168 19.75 -18.53 23.53
C LYS A 168 21.07 -18.86 22.82
N THR A 169 21.10 -18.73 21.48
CA THR A 169 22.31 -18.99 20.69
C THR A 169 23.43 -17.99 21.06
N ILE A 170 23.13 -16.70 21.13
CA ILE A 170 24.11 -15.66 21.51
C ILE A 170 24.69 -15.93 22.91
N LEU A 171 23.83 -16.25 23.88
CA LEU A 171 24.26 -16.51 25.26
C LEU A 171 25.09 -17.80 25.39
N GLN A 172 24.94 -18.76 24.49
CA GLN A 172 25.77 -19.98 24.46
C GLN A 172 27.13 -19.73 23.84
N GLU A 173 27.22 -18.86 22.83
CA GLU A 173 28.48 -18.50 22.16
C GLU A 173 29.38 -17.61 23.06
N GLU A 174 28.82 -16.91 24.04
CA GLU A 174 29.55 -16.07 25.00
C GLU A 174 30.09 -16.84 26.23
N GLN A 175 29.83 -18.14 26.35
CA GLN A 175 30.40 -18.96 27.41
C GLN A 175 31.78 -19.47 26.97
N PRO A 176 32.89 -19.04 27.64
CA PRO A 176 34.27 -19.43 27.30
C PRO A 176 34.55 -20.92 27.57
#